data_b3d63d238d87735ea48bb56d45a09a74
#
_entry.id   b3d63d238d87735ea48bb56d45a09a74
#
_cell.length_a   1.000
_cell.length_b   1.000
_cell.length_c   1.000
_cell.angle_alpha   90.00
_cell.angle_beta   90.00
_cell.angle_gamma   90.00
#
_symmetry.space_group_name_H-M   'P 1'
#
loop_
_entity.id
_entity.type
_entity.pdbx_description
1 polymer ?
#
loop_
_entity_poly.entity_id
_entity_poly.type
_entity_poly.pdbx_seq_one_letter_code
_entity_poly.pdbx_strand_id
1 'polypeptide(L)'
;QEEHWGRVLVSLEDVTAEVQGAERLRRSERYARDLFEHSPVSLWVEDFSHIRHLLDEVRAQGIRDFATFLKVHPEFVTRCLQEIRVIDVNRQTLAMFGAADKAELLGRINHIFRGEMRESFAEQLQDLWDGKLVQQREVVNYALSGDLLNIHMQFAVLDSHAQDWGLVLISLVDITARKKAESYLEYLGKHDVLTQLRNRAYFMEELNRLARKGPWPVAILAMDMNGLKEANDEHGHGAGDAMLRRVGEVLAKAVDAPACSARIGGDEFMVLLPATDERGALAVQERILSLLELNNQFYPGQAVGLSMGIACCQEGESIEAAVHRADQAMYAEKARYYQEREIDRRHPRC
;
A
#
# COMPACT_ATOMS: atom_id res chain seq x y z
N GLN A 1 -96.00 -8.32 6.06
CA GLN A 1 -95.11 -7.15 5.78
C GLN A 1 -94.31 -7.52 4.57
N GLU A 2 -94.69 -7.00 3.38
CA GLU A 2 -93.95 -7.07 2.14
C GLU A 2 -92.85 -6.00 2.24
N GLU A 3 -91.57 -6.42 2.32
CA GLU A 3 -90.41 -5.53 2.15
C GLU A 3 -90.27 -5.15 0.69
N HIS A 4 -90.67 -3.93 0.35
CA HIS A 4 -90.38 -3.35 -0.96
C HIS A 4 -88.90 -3.07 -1.11
N TRP A 5 -88.19 -3.97 -1.78
CA TRP A 5 -86.85 -3.70 -2.26
C TRP A 5 -86.95 -2.69 -3.40
N GLY A 6 -86.59 -1.44 -3.11
CA GLY A 6 -86.48 -0.41 -4.17
C GLY A 6 -85.41 -0.86 -5.23
N ARG A 7 -85.56 -0.34 -6.41
CA ARG A 7 -84.61 -0.61 -7.51
C ARG A 7 -83.19 -0.19 -7.08
N VAL A 8 -82.28 -1.15 -6.96
CA VAL A 8 -80.85 -0.91 -6.71
C VAL A 8 -80.15 -0.84 -8.08
N LEU A 9 -79.52 0.26 -8.37
CA LEU A 9 -78.64 0.39 -9.54
C LEU A 9 -77.26 -0.07 -9.09
N VAL A 10 -76.73 -1.12 -9.73
CA VAL A 10 -75.33 -1.61 -9.50
C VAL A 10 -74.54 -1.18 -10.72
N SER A 11 -73.51 -0.38 -10.52
CA SER A 11 -72.49 -0.08 -11.51
C SER A 11 -71.30 -1.02 -11.27
N LEU A 12 -70.84 -1.70 -12.31
CA LEU A 12 -69.68 -2.57 -12.30
C LEU A 12 -68.64 -1.89 -13.21
N GLU A 13 -67.44 -1.66 -12.65
CA GLU A 13 -66.31 -1.16 -13.40
C GLU A 13 -65.22 -2.27 -13.43
N ASP A 14 -64.71 -2.55 -14.61
CA ASP A 14 -63.62 -3.50 -14.76
C ASP A 14 -62.27 -2.83 -14.44
N VAL A 15 -61.76 -3.09 -13.25
CA VAL A 15 -60.47 -2.55 -12.77
C VAL A 15 -59.31 -3.54 -12.95
N THR A 16 -59.47 -4.61 -13.73
CA THR A 16 -58.48 -5.68 -13.89
C THR A 16 -57.15 -5.15 -14.44
N ALA A 17 -57.19 -4.28 -15.40
CA ALA A 17 -56.00 -3.69 -16.02
C ALA A 17 -55.21 -2.80 -15.03
N GLU A 18 -55.93 -2.04 -14.19
CA GLU A 18 -55.33 -1.17 -13.16
C GLU A 18 -54.66 -2.01 -12.05
N VAL A 19 -55.37 -3.03 -11.54
CA VAL A 19 -54.86 -3.92 -10.52
C VAL A 19 -53.61 -4.67 -11.02
N GLN A 20 -53.65 -5.24 -12.25
CA GLN A 20 -52.52 -5.95 -12.84
C GLN A 20 -51.36 -4.98 -13.15
N GLY A 21 -51.63 -3.75 -13.53
CA GLY A 21 -50.62 -2.69 -13.73
C GLY A 21 -49.91 -2.34 -12.42
N ALA A 22 -50.69 -2.11 -11.36
CA ALA A 22 -50.18 -1.81 -10.03
C ALA A 22 -49.36 -2.97 -9.43
N GLU A 23 -49.81 -4.22 -9.61
CA GLU A 23 -49.07 -5.42 -9.17
C GLU A 23 -47.73 -5.58 -9.93
N ARG A 24 -47.75 -5.37 -11.24
CA ARG A 24 -46.50 -5.40 -12.05
C ARG A 24 -45.50 -4.33 -11.62
N LEU A 25 -45.99 -3.11 -11.38
CA LEU A 25 -45.16 -2.01 -10.90
C LEU A 25 -44.54 -2.34 -9.52
N ARG A 26 -45.34 -2.76 -8.56
CA ARG A 26 -44.90 -3.15 -7.21
C ARG A 26 -43.86 -4.28 -7.26
N ARG A 27 -44.06 -5.25 -8.13
CA ARG A 27 -43.12 -6.37 -8.32
C ARG A 27 -41.78 -5.85 -8.89
N SER A 28 -41.82 -4.96 -9.86
CA SER A 28 -40.63 -4.35 -10.47
C SER A 28 -39.86 -3.49 -9.45
N GLU A 29 -40.57 -2.65 -8.68
CA GLU A 29 -39.97 -1.83 -7.62
C GLU A 29 -39.31 -2.67 -6.53
N ARG A 30 -40.00 -3.76 -6.10
CA ARG A 30 -39.44 -4.68 -5.10
C ARG A 30 -38.19 -5.35 -5.63
N TYR A 31 -38.23 -5.85 -6.87
CA TYR A 31 -37.08 -6.48 -7.50
C TYR A 31 -35.87 -5.53 -7.61
N ALA A 32 -36.09 -4.31 -8.06
CA ALA A 32 -35.02 -3.31 -8.15
C ALA A 32 -34.43 -2.98 -6.76
N ARG A 33 -35.31 -2.82 -5.74
CA ARG A 33 -34.88 -2.58 -4.36
C ARG A 33 -34.08 -3.75 -3.78
N ASP A 34 -34.53 -4.99 -4.00
CA ASP A 34 -33.83 -6.19 -3.52
C ASP A 34 -32.45 -6.32 -4.17
N LEU A 35 -32.32 -6.05 -5.48
CA LEU A 35 -31.03 -6.02 -6.16
C LEU A 35 -30.09 -4.96 -5.58
N PHE A 36 -30.60 -3.77 -5.31
CA PHE A 36 -29.81 -2.68 -4.72
C PHE A 36 -29.37 -3.03 -3.30
N GLU A 37 -30.30 -3.40 -2.42
CA GLU A 37 -30.03 -3.66 -1.00
C GLU A 37 -29.14 -4.89 -0.77
N HIS A 38 -29.25 -5.94 -1.60
CA HIS A 38 -28.48 -7.18 -1.46
C HIS A 38 -27.28 -7.27 -2.40
N SER A 39 -26.94 -6.18 -3.12
CA SER A 39 -25.72 -6.13 -3.91
C SER A 39 -24.49 -6.39 -3.02
N PRO A 40 -23.54 -7.25 -3.43
CA PRO A 40 -22.29 -7.47 -2.69
C PRO A 40 -21.32 -6.28 -2.78
N VAL A 41 -21.65 -5.27 -3.58
CA VAL A 41 -20.87 -4.05 -3.77
C VAL A 41 -21.54 -2.91 -3.02
N SER A 42 -20.77 -2.06 -2.36
CA SER A 42 -21.27 -0.81 -1.76
C SER A 42 -21.78 0.11 -2.87
N LEU A 43 -23.07 0.48 -2.81
CA LEU A 43 -23.74 1.33 -3.78
C LEU A 43 -24.28 2.57 -3.09
N TRP A 44 -24.01 3.74 -3.74
CA TRP A 44 -24.54 5.04 -3.35
C TRP A 44 -25.33 5.60 -4.52
N VAL A 45 -26.45 6.18 -4.21
CA VAL A 45 -27.27 6.95 -5.16
C VAL A 45 -27.24 8.39 -4.68
N GLU A 46 -26.78 9.29 -5.54
CA GLU A 46 -26.54 10.68 -5.18
C GLU A 46 -27.12 11.63 -6.23
N ASP A 47 -27.42 12.85 -5.80
CA ASP A 47 -27.85 13.97 -6.63
C ASP A 47 -26.71 15.00 -6.70
N PHE A 48 -26.20 15.21 -7.91
CA PHE A 48 -25.14 16.14 -8.27
C PHE A 48 -25.65 17.38 -9.02
N SER A 49 -26.97 17.60 -9.06
CA SER A 49 -27.57 18.73 -9.80
C SER A 49 -27.02 20.08 -9.35
N HIS A 50 -26.82 20.28 -8.05
CA HIS A 50 -26.23 21.50 -7.52
C HIS A 50 -24.77 21.67 -7.92
N ILE A 51 -24.00 20.59 -7.96
CA ILE A 51 -22.60 20.62 -8.43
C ILE A 51 -22.55 21.04 -9.89
N ARG A 52 -23.41 20.46 -10.72
CA ARG A 52 -23.54 20.89 -12.12
C ARG A 52 -23.80 22.39 -12.24
N HIS A 53 -24.75 22.90 -11.46
CA HIS A 53 -25.08 24.32 -11.45
C HIS A 53 -23.88 25.19 -11.07
N LEU A 54 -23.11 24.79 -10.04
CA LEU A 54 -21.89 25.48 -9.64
C LEU A 54 -20.81 25.48 -10.75
N LEU A 55 -20.64 24.35 -11.47
CA LEU A 55 -19.71 24.30 -12.59
C LEU A 55 -20.19 25.20 -13.76
N ASP A 56 -21.51 25.26 -14.04
CA ASP A 56 -22.06 26.12 -15.09
C ASP A 56 -21.93 27.60 -14.71
N GLU A 57 -22.05 27.98 -13.42
CA GLU A 57 -21.75 29.33 -12.94
C GLU A 57 -20.29 29.73 -13.20
N VAL A 58 -19.33 28.84 -12.92
CA VAL A 58 -17.91 29.09 -13.21
C VAL A 58 -17.64 29.23 -14.69
N ARG A 59 -18.30 28.43 -15.55
CA ARG A 59 -18.24 28.57 -17.02
C ARG A 59 -18.80 29.90 -17.48
N ALA A 60 -19.93 30.34 -16.93
CA ALA A 60 -20.56 31.59 -17.25
C ALA A 60 -19.69 32.82 -16.92
N GLN A 61 -18.80 32.72 -15.92
CA GLN A 61 -17.79 33.72 -15.57
C GLN A 61 -16.62 33.76 -16.57
N GLY A 62 -16.63 32.93 -17.61
CA GLY A 62 -15.60 32.89 -18.65
C GLY A 62 -14.33 32.12 -18.29
N ILE A 63 -14.32 31.37 -17.17
CA ILE A 63 -13.22 30.55 -16.77
C ILE A 63 -13.12 29.32 -17.70
N ARG A 64 -11.96 29.16 -18.33
CA ARG A 64 -11.66 28.04 -19.25
C ARG A 64 -10.71 27.03 -18.68
N ASP A 65 -9.73 27.50 -17.90
CA ASP A 65 -8.76 26.66 -17.20
C ASP A 65 -9.27 26.35 -15.79
N PHE A 66 -10.09 25.30 -15.71
CA PHE A 66 -10.70 24.89 -14.45
C PHE A 66 -9.68 24.27 -13.49
N ALA A 67 -8.61 23.62 -14.01
CA ALA A 67 -7.55 23.06 -13.17
C ALA A 67 -6.80 24.16 -12.40
N THR A 68 -6.48 25.28 -13.08
CA THR A 68 -5.88 26.44 -12.39
C THR A 68 -6.87 27.10 -11.44
N PHE A 69 -8.15 27.20 -11.82
CA PHE A 69 -9.20 27.71 -10.93
C PHE A 69 -9.28 26.94 -9.62
N LEU A 70 -9.30 25.59 -9.66
CA LEU A 70 -9.35 24.74 -8.45
C LEU A 70 -8.11 24.90 -7.55
N LYS A 71 -6.93 25.15 -8.12
CA LYS A 71 -5.69 25.40 -7.35
C LYS A 71 -5.73 26.73 -6.60
N VAL A 72 -6.34 27.75 -7.20
CA VAL A 72 -6.45 29.09 -6.61
C VAL A 72 -7.62 29.17 -5.63
N HIS A 73 -8.68 28.37 -5.86
CA HIS A 73 -9.93 28.36 -5.08
C HIS A 73 -10.21 26.98 -4.47
N PRO A 74 -9.38 26.49 -3.53
CA PRO A 74 -9.60 25.20 -2.88
C PRO A 74 -10.90 25.14 -2.08
N GLU A 75 -11.45 26.30 -1.65
CA GLU A 75 -12.74 26.41 -1.00
C GLU A 75 -13.91 25.99 -1.91
N PHE A 76 -13.76 26.09 -3.22
CA PHE A 76 -14.77 25.66 -4.20
C PHE A 76 -14.98 24.12 -4.12
N VAL A 77 -13.90 23.36 -3.98
CA VAL A 77 -13.97 21.90 -3.80
C VAL A 77 -14.76 21.57 -2.53
N THR A 78 -14.50 22.29 -1.44
CA THR A 78 -15.22 22.10 -0.16
C THR A 78 -16.70 22.44 -0.30
N ARG A 79 -17.02 23.52 -1.03
CA ARG A 79 -18.41 23.90 -1.32
C ARG A 79 -19.11 22.81 -2.13
N CYS A 80 -18.48 22.29 -3.18
CA CYS A 80 -19.06 21.20 -3.98
C CYS A 80 -19.31 19.94 -3.14
N LEU A 81 -18.38 19.57 -2.23
CA LEU A 81 -18.58 18.43 -1.32
C LEU A 81 -19.80 18.59 -0.41
N GLN A 82 -20.10 19.82 0.02
CA GLN A 82 -21.25 20.12 0.89
C GLN A 82 -22.60 20.09 0.12
N GLU A 83 -22.54 20.25 -1.20
CA GLU A 83 -23.72 20.25 -2.07
C GLU A 83 -24.09 18.84 -2.59
N ILE A 84 -23.27 17.82 -2.31
CA ILE A 84 -23.61 16.42 -2.62
C ILE A 84 -24.81 16.01 -1.74
N ARG A 85 -25.87 15.57 -2.42
CA ARG A 85 -27.04 15.04 -1.74
C ARG A 85 -27.09 13.52 -1.89
N VAL A 86 -26.85 12.79 -0.82
CA VAL A 86 -27.04 11.34 -0.81
C VAL A 86 -28.53 11.02 -0.77
N ILE A 87 -29.02 10.35 -1.80
CA ILE A 87 -30.41 9.90 -1.93
C ILE A 87 -30.58 8.58 -1.20
N ASP A 88 -29.71 7.60 -1.47
CA ASP A 88 -29.78 6.28 -0.84
C ASP A 88 -28.43 5.59 -0.83
N VAL A 89 -28.26 4.61 0.09
CA VAL A 89 -27.13 3.72 0.18
C VAL A 89 -27.63 2.30 0.53
N ASN A 90 -26.94 1.28 0.03
CA ASN A 90 -27.33 -0.11 0.29
C ASN A 90 -26.72 -0.68 1.58
N ARG A 91 -27.10 -1.90 1.95
CA ARG A 91 -26.59 -2.59 3.16
C ARG A 91 -25.08 -2.80 3.15
N GLN A 92 -24.50 -3.08 1.97
CA GLN A 92 -23.06 -3.28 1.84
C GLN A 92 -22.28 -2.01 2.16
N THR A 93 -22.84 -0.84 1.84
CA THR A 93 -22.26 0.46 2.25
C THR A 93 -22.19 0.57 3.77
N LEU A 94 -23.28 0.25 4.48
CA LEU A 94 -23.30 0.29 5.95
C LEU A 94 -22.25 -0.66 6.56
N ALA A 95 -22.17 -1.88 6.03
CA ALA A 95 -21.18 -2.87 6.47
C ALA A 95 -19.73 -2.40 6.22
N MET A 96 -19.45 -1.83 5.04
CA MET A 96 -18.12 -1.36 4.67
C MET A 96 -17.63 -0.24 5.59
N PHE A 97 -18.48 0.72 5.92
CA PHE A 97 -18.12 1.87 6.75
C PHE A 97 -18.35 1.64 8.25
N GLY A 98 -18.96 0.51 8.64
CA GLY A 98 -19.22 0.17 10.05
C GLY A 98 -20.34 1.00 10.67
N ALA A 99 -21.36 1.39 9.88
CA ALA A 99 -22.53 2.10 10.34
C ALA A 99 -23.66 1.13 10.70
N ALA A 100 -24.39 1.41 11.76
CA ALA A 100 -25.56 0.62 12.16
C ALA A 100 -26.75 0.85 11.22
N ASP A 101 -26.92 2.06 10.73
CA ASP A 101 -27.98 2.44 9.81
C ASP A 101 -27.56 3.64 8.92
N LYS A 102 -28.44 3.99 7.97
CA LYS A 102 -28.25 5.10 7.04
C LYS A 102 -28.17 6.47 7.76
N ALA A 103 -28.90 6.64 8.84
CA ALA A 103 -28.93 7.91 9.58
C ALA A 103 -27.61 8.15 10.31
N GLU A 104 -27.03 7.13 10.93
CA GLU A 104 -25.68 7.21 11.51
C GLU A 104 -24.63 7.50 10.44
N LEU A 105 -24.66 6.77 9.31
CA LEU A 105 -23.70 6.97 8.21
C LEU A 105 -23.73 8.42 7.72
N LEU A 106 -24.92 8.93 7.39
CA LEU A 106 -25.08 10.29 6.86
C LEU A 106 -24.77 11.37 7.89
N GLY A 107 -25.13 11.15 9.15
CA GLY A 107 -24.80 12.07 10.25
C GLY A 107 -23.30 12.20 10.52
N ARG A 108 -22.51 11.19 10.12
CA ARG A 108 -21.07 11.13 10.33
C ARG A 108 -20.27 11.10 9.03
N ILE A 109 -20.86 11.51 7.91
CA ILE A 109 -20.26 11.43 6.58
C ILE A 109 -18.91 12.16 6.48
N ASN A 110 -18.74 13.25 7.24
CA ASN A 110 -17.47 14.00 7.32
C ASN A 110 -16.32 13.21 7.95
N HIS A 111 -16.60 12.12 8.67
CA HIS A 111 -15.57 11.23 9.20
C HIS A 111 -15.07 10.26 8.12
N ILE A 112 -15.90 9.94 7.16
CA ILE A 112 -15.59 9.07 6.01
C ILE A 112 -14.80 9.83 4.97
N PHE A 113 -15.24 11.05 4.64
CA PHE A 113 -14.70 11.91 3.59
C PHE A 113 -13.77 12.97 4.17
N ARG A 114 -12.49 12.61 4.43
CA ARG A 114 -11.47 13.49 5.00
C ARG A 114 -10.11 13.27 4.35
N GLY A 115 -9.17 14.19 4.59
CA GLY A 115 -7.79 14.05 4.12
C GLY A 115 -7.66 14.06 2.60
N GLU A 116 -7.04 13.02 2.05
CA GLU A 116 -6.72 12.85 0.62
C GLU A 116 -7.94 12.85 -0.31
N MET A 117 -9.15 12.64 0.23
CA MET A 117 -10.35 12.65 -0.57
C MET A 117 -10.61 14.00 -1.28
N ARG A 118 -10.17 15.13 -0.69
CA ARG A 118 -10.36 16.44 -1.33
C ARG A 118 -9.61 16.55 -2.65
N GLU A 119 -8.40 16.00 -2.72
CA GLU A 119 -7.60 16.00 -3.94
C GLU A 119 -8.25 15.12 -5.01
N SER A 120 -8.66 13.91 -4.62
CA SER A 120 -9.38 12.99 -5.50
C SER A 120 -10.70 13.55 -5.99
N PHE A 121 -11.44 14.29 -5.15
CA PHE A 121 -12.67 14.93 -5.54
C PHE A 121 -12.45 16.14 -6.47
N ALA A 122 -11.35 16.89 -6.29
CA ALA A 122 -10.97 17.95 -7.22
C ALA A 122 -10.69 17.39 -8.63
N GLU A 123 -10.02 16.24 -8.72
CA GLU A 123 -9.84 15.52 -9.99
C GLU A 123 -11.18 15.05 -10.58
N GLN A 124 -12.11 14.60 -9.74
CA GLN A 124 -13.45 14.21 -10.16
C GLN A 124 -14.23 15.40 -10.73
N LEU A 125 -14.15 16.56 -10.10
CA LEU A 125 -14.76 17.79 -10.60
C LEU A 125 -14.14 18.21 -11.93
N GLN A 126 -12.82 18.05 -12.13
CA GLN A 126 -12.16 18.30 -13.40
C GLN A 126 -12.68 17.36 -14.49
N ASP A 127 -12.81 16.06 -14.20
CA ASP A 127 -13.38 15.10 -15.15
C ASP A 127 -14.83 15.44 -15.53
N LEU A 128 -15.65 15.87 -14.55
CA LEU A 128 -17.03 16.35 -14.80
C LEU A 128 -17.03 17.63 -15.63
N TRP A 129 -16.10 18.55 -15.37
CA TRP A 129 -15.92 19.76 -16.19
C TRP A 129 -15.61 19.41 -17.64
N ASP A 130 -14.77 18.40 -17.87
CA ASP A 130 -14.38 17.91 -19.21
C ASP A 130 -15.47 17.04 -19.87
N GLY A 131 -16.62 16.85 -19.20
CA GLY A 131 -17.78 16.11 -19.73
C GLY A 131 -17.66 14.58 -19.54
N LYS A 132 -16.75 14.09 -18.68
CA LYS A 132 -16.62 12.67 -18.39
C LYS A 132 -17.65 12.27 -17.32
N LEU A 133 -18.79 11.77 -17.77
CA LEU A 133 -19.90 11.36 -16.90
C LEU A 133 -19.73 9.96 -16.29
N VAL A 134 -18.77 9.18 -16.79
CA VAL A 134 -18.38 7.88 -16.24
C VAL A 134 -16.91 7.94 -15.88
N GLN A 135 -16.59 7.61 -14.64
CA GLN A 135 -15.24 7.72 -14.09
C GLN A 135 -14.91 6.50 -13.22
N GLN A 136 -13.64 6.16 -13.14
CA GLN A 136 -13.14 5.18 -12.19
C GLN A 136 -11.78 5.61 -11.64
N ARG A 137 -11.58 5.41 -10.33
CA ARG A 137 -10.33 5.76 -9.66
C ARG A 137 -10.14 5.00 -8.36
N GLU A 138 -8.91 4.93 -7.89
CA GLU A 138 -8.63 4.47 -6.53
C GLU A 138 -8.62 5.69 -5.60
N VAL A 139 -9.34 5.60 -4.50
CA VAL A 139 -9.48 6.67 -3.50
C VAL A 139 -9.25 6.12 -2.10
N VAL A 140 -8.92 7.00 -1.16
CA VAL A 140 -8.79 6.67 0.25
C VAL A 140 -9.97 7.26 1.01
N ASN A 141 -10.71 6.41 1.71
CA ASN A 141 -11.77 6.79 2.64
C ASN A 141 -11.46 6.21 4.01
N TYR A 142 -12.30 6.52 4.99
CA TYR A 142 -12.14 6.03 6.35
C TYR A 142 -13.45 5.38 6.84
N ALA A 143 -13.33 4.22 7.48
CA ALA A 143 -14.46 3.66 8.22
C ALA A 143 -14.82 4.55 9.43
N LEU A 144 -16.01 4.40 9.98
CA LEU A 144 -16.43 5.14 11.20
C LEU A 144 -15.58 4.78 12.43
N SER A 145 -14.90 3.62 12.42
CA SER A 145 -13.88 3.23 13.40
C SER A 145 -12.58 4.06 13.30
N GLY A 146 -12.37 4.73 12.17
CA GLY A 146 -11.14 5.45 11.84
C GLY A 146 -10.14 4.65 10.99
N ASP A 147 -10.45 3.39 10.68
CA ASP A 147 -9.61 2.55 9.82
C ASP A 147 -9.56 3.09 8.39
N LEU A 148 -8.38 3.05 7.78
CA LEU A 148 -8.17 3.47 6.40
C LEU A 148 -8.68 2.39 5.44
N LEU A 149 -9.49 2.81 4.48
CA LEU A 149 -10.02 1.99 3.40
C LEU A 149 -9.44 2.47 2.06
N ASN A 150 -8.74 1.58 1.34
CA ASN A 150 -8.42 1.80 -0.05
C ASN A 150 -9.59 1.31 -0.90
N ILE A 151 -10.16 2.19 -1.69
CA ILE A 151 -11.40 1.92 -2.41
C ILE A 151 -11.18 2.10 -3.91
N HIS A 152 -11.61 1.12 -4.67
CA HIS A 152 -11.84 1.30 -6.10
C HIS A 152 -13.25 1.84 -6.29
N MET A 153 -13.34 3.11 -6.70
CA MET A 153 -14.57 3.83 -6.93
C MET A 153 -14.91 3.84 -8.43
N GLN A 154 -16.17 3.55 -8.74
CA GLN A 154 -16.76 3.80 -10.04
C GLN A 154 -17.90 4.79 -9.85
N PHE A 155 -17.92 5.82 -10.66
CA PHE A 155 -18.91 6.89 -10.65
C PHE A 155 -19.57 6.96 -12.02
N ALA A 156 -20.89 7.06 -12.06
CA ALA A 156 -21.64 7.22 -13.31
C ALA A 156 -22.86 8.12 -13.12
N VAL A 157 -22.94 9.17 -13.91
CA VAL A 157 -24.21 9.89 -14.12
C VAL A 157 -25.07 9.03 -15.03
N LEU A 158 -26.30 8.72 -14.61
CA LEU A 158 -27.19 7.88 -15.41
C LEU A 158 -27.67 8.63 -16.67
N ASP A 159 -27.76 7.92 -17.79
CA ASP A 159 -28.09 8.50 -19.11
C ASP A 159 -29.39 9.34 -19.10
N SER A 160 -30.40 8.90 -18.34
CA SER A 160 -31.66 9.62 -18.13
C SER A 160 -31.49 10.97 -17.44
N HIS A 161 -30.38 11.15 -16.72
CA HIS A 161 -30.03 12.36 -15.96
C HIS A 161 -28.71 13.02 -16.43
N ALA A 162 -28.26 12.70 -17.64
CA ALA A 162 -27.05 13.30 -18.23
C ALA A 162 -27.13 14.83 -18.36
N GLN A 163 -28.34 15.40 -18.42
CA GLN A 163 -28.58 16.83 -18.56
C GLN A 163 -28.61 17.59 -17.24
N ASP A 164 -29.01 16.96 -16.14
CA ASP A 164 -29.22 17.63 -14.86
C ASP A 164 -28.33 17.07 -13.73
N TRP A 165 -27.73 15.86 -13.89
CA TRP A 165 -26.99 15.11 -12.91
C TRP A 165 -27.76 14.80 -11.63
N GLY A 166 -29.09 14.79 -11.72
CA GLY A 166 -29.97 14.52 -10.57
C GLY A 166 -29.92 13.06 -10.09
N LEU A 167 -29.30 12.15 -10.86
CA LEU A 167 -29.16 10.76 -10.48
C LEU A 167 -27.79 10.21 -10.88
N VAL A 168 -26.97 9.98 -9.87
CA VAL A 168 -25.62 9.45 -9.97
C VAL A 168 -25.53 8.14 -9.20
N LEU A 169 -24.93 7.13 -9.80
CA LEU A 169 -24.63 5.88 -9.15
C LEU A 169 -23.13 5.80 -8.89
N ILE A 170 -22.77 5.54 -7.62
CA ILE A 170 -21.39 5.29 -7.24
C ILE A 170 -21.29 3.87 -6.67
N SER A 171 -20.33 3.10 -7.16
CA SER A 171 -19.98 1.81 -6.58
C SER A 171 -18.60 1.87 -5.94
N LEU A 172 -18.48 1.29 -4.75
CA LEU A 172 -17.24 1.27 -3.98
C LEU A 172 -16.87 -0.18 -3.67
N VAL A 173 -15.65 -0.56 -4.04
CA VAL A 173 -15.08 -1.87 -3.73
C VAL A 173 -13.87 -1.67 -2.83
N ASP A 174 -13.88 -2.26 -1.64
CA ASP A 174 -12.73 -2.25 -0.74
C ASP A 174 -11.60 -3.10 -1.33
N ILE A 175 -10.48 -2.45 -1.64
CA ILE A 175 -9.26 -3.08 -2.15
C ILE A 175 -8.12 -3.03 -1.13
N THR A 176 -8.42 -2.75 0.15
CA THR A 176 -7.41 -2.59 1.20
C THR A 176 -6.58 -3.86 1.39
N ALA A 177 -7.23 -5.02 1.41
CA ALA A 177 -6.52 -6.30 1.50
C ALA A 177 -5.61 -6.54 0.28
N ARG A 178 -6.08 -6.20 -0.93
CA ARG A 178 -5.29 -6.30 -2.16
C ARG A 178 -4.06 -5.38 -2.09
N LYS A 179 -4.24 -4.11 -1.72
CA LYS A 179 -3.12 -3.14 -1.59
C LYS A 179 -2.10 -3.57 -0.55
N LYS A 180 -2.54 -4.09 0.60
CA LYS A 180 -1.64 -4.65 1.62
C LYS A 180 -0.86 -5.84 1.09
N ALA A 181 -1.50 -6.74 0.34
CA ALA A 181 -0.84 -7.88 -0.26
C ALA A 181 0.17 -7.44 -1.35
N GLU A 182 -0.19 -6.50 -2.21
CA GLU A 182 0.70 -5.94 -3.23
C GLU A 182 1.95 -5.29 -2.58
N SER A 183 1.75 -4.44 -1.55
CA SER A 183 2.86 -3.81 -0.81
C SER A 183 3.74 -4.84 -0.11
N TYR A 184 3.12 -5.89 0.45
CA TYR A 184 3.87 -6.97 1.09
C TYR A 184 4.67 -7.80 0.07
N LEU A 185 4.10 -8.10 -1.10
CA LEU A 185 4.83 -8.77 -2.18
C LEU A 185 5.99 -7.92 -2.70
N GLU A 186 5.80 -6.60 -2.84
CA GLU A 186 6.88 -5.68 -3.20
C GLU A 186 7.98 -5.68 -2.14
N TYR A 187 7.61 -5.69 -0.85
CA TYR A 187 8.56 -5.80 0.24
C TYR A 187 9.36 -7.11 0.16
N LEU A 188 8.68 -8.26 -0.01
CA LEU A 188 9.32 -9.58 -0.17
C LEU A 188 10.22 -9.65 -1.40
N GLY A 189 9.84 -8.97 -2.49
CA GLY A 189 10.66 -8.87 -3.70
C GLY A 189 12.00 -8.15 -3.48
N LYS A 190 12.12 -7.34 -2.43
CA LYS A 190 13.29 -6.49 -2.16
C LYS A 190 14.02 -6.82 -0.85
N HIS A 191 13.42 -7.59 0.07
CA HIS A 191 13.98 -7.85 1.40
C HIS A 191 14.10 -9.34 1.69
N ASP A 192 15.06 -9.68 2.54
CA ASP A 192 15.18 -11.00 3.17
C ASP A 192 14.25 -11.08 4.39
N VAL A 193 13.38 -12.07 4.42
CA VAL A 193 12.32 -12.20 5.44
C VAL A 193 12.89 -12.42 6.85
N LEU A 194 14.03 -13.11 6.95
CA LEU A 194 14.62 -13.45 8.23
C LEU A 194 15.34 -12.27 8.86
N THR A 195 16.16 -11.56 8.09
CA THR A 195 17.05 -10.50 8.58
C THR A 195 16.50 -9.09 8.34
N GLN A 196 15.44 -8.96 7.52
CA GLN A 196 14.84 -7.70 7.06
C GLN A 196 15.79 -6.77 6.28
N LEU A 197 17.00 -7.21 5.99
CA LEU A 197 17.91 -6.55 5.08
C LEU A 197 17.40 -6.64 3.63
N ARG A 198 18.08 -5.96 2.71
CA ARG A 198 17.83 -6.19 1.29
C ARG A 198 18.14 -7.65 0.92
N ASN A 199 17.41 -8.19 -0.06
CA ASN A 199 17.68 -9.53 -0.57
C ASN A 199 18.69 -9.49 -1.75
N ARG A 200 19.09 -10.68 -2.21
CA ARG A 200 20.00 -10.83 -3.35
C ARG A 200 19.51 -10.14 -4.62
N ALA A 201 18.20 -10.19 -4.90
CA ALA A 201 17.64 -9.59 -6.11
C ALA A 201 17.82 -8.08 -6.11
N TYR A 202 17.48 -7.41 -5.01
CA TYR A 202 17.72 -5.97 -4.85
C TYR A 202 19.19 -5.60 -4.93
N PHE A 203 20.06 -6.39 -4.27
CA PHE A 203 21.52 -6.16 -4.32
C PHE A 203 22.04 -6.16 -5.77
N MET A 204 21.63 -7.14 -6.57
CA MET A 204 22.06 -7.24 -7.98
C MET A 204 21.51 -6.10 -8.83
N GLU A 205 20.28 -5.65 -8.59
CA GLU A 205 19.70 -4.49 -9.27
C GLU A 205 20.49 -3.22 -8.94
N GLU A 206 20.79 -2.99 -7.66
CA GLU A 206 21.53 -1.82 -7.19
C GLU A 206 23.00 -1.85 -7.69
N LEU A 207 23.64 -3.01 -7.68
CA LEU A 207 24.96 -3.21 -8.27
C LEU A 207 24.99 -2.80 -9.75
N ASN A 208 24.03 -3.27 -10.52
CA ASN A 208 23.89 -2.93 -11.94
C ASN A 208 23.58 -1.44 -12.16
N ARG A 209 22.84 -0.80 -11.25
CA ARG A 209 22.58 0.63 -11.27
C ARG A 209 23.87 1.43 -11.05
N LEU A 210 24.62 1.06 -10.02
CA LEU A 210 25.90 1.69 -9.67
C LEU A 210 26.94 1.51 -10.78
N ALA A 211 27.03 0.32 -11.38
CA ALA A 211 27.92 0.06 -12.53
C ALA A 211 27.70 1.02 -13.70
N ARG A 212 26.46 1.48 -13.91
CA ARG A 212 26.09 2.36 -15.03
C ARG A 212 26.10 3.84 -14.72
N LYS A 213 25.80 4.22 -13.48
CA LYS A 213 25.48 5.62 -13.13
C LYS A 213 26.25 6.16 -11.92
N GLY A 214 27.06 5.33 -11.23
CA GLY A 214 27.68 5.71 -9.98
C GLY A 214 26.66 6.05 -8.87
N PRO A 215 27.01 6.90 -7.93
CA PRO A 215 28.24 7.71 -7.82
C PRO A 215 29.48 6.91 -7.44
N TRP A 216 30.63 7.32 -7.97
CA TRP A 216 31.94 6.71 -7.74
C TRP A 216 32.77 7.49 -6.70
N PRO A 217 33.77 6.86 -6.02
CA PRO A 217 34.05 5.42 -6.06
C PRO A 217 32.96 4.62 -5.34
N VAL A 218 32.85 3.32 -5.65
CA VAL A 218 31.95 2.40 -4.95
C VAL A 218 32.78 1.41 -4.14
N ALA A 219 32.55 1.35 -2.83
CA ALA A 219 33.15 0.31 -2.01
C ALA A 219 32.15 -0.83 -1.77
N ILE A 220 32.68 -2.04 -1.68
CA ILE A 220 31.93 -3.28 -1.50
C ILE A 220 32.52 -4.01 -0.30
N LEU A 221 31.68 -4.39 0.66
CA LEU A 221 32.03 -5.30 1.75
C LEU A 221 31.33 -6.63 1.50
N ALA A 222 32.12 -7.71 1.39
CA ALA A 222 31.65 -9.08 1.43
C ALA A 222 31.83 -9.63 2.85
N MET A 223 30.81 -10.31 3.37
CA MET A 223 30.82 -10.81 4.75
C MET A 223 30.20 -12.19 4.82
N ASP A 224 30.76 -13.02 5.68
CA ASP A 224 30.28 -14.37 5.96
C ASP A 224 30.25 -14.58 7.48
N MET A 225 29.13 -15.14 7.96
CA MET A 225 28.96 -15.41 9.40
C MET A 225 29.74 -16.64 9.83
N ASN A 226 30.56 -16.49 10.88
CA ASN A 226 31.36 -17.57 11.43
C ASN A 226 30.52 -18.43 12.38
N GLY A 227 30.68 -19.76 12.30
CA GLY A 227 30.12 -20.69 13.26
C GLY A 227 28.64 -20.99 13.14
N LEU A 228 27.98 -20.59 12.02
CA LEU A 228 26.55 -20.86 11.84
C LEU A 228 26.22 -22.34 11.82
N LYS A 229 27.07 -23.15 11.17
CA LYS A 229 26.85 -24.60 11.08
C LYS A 229 26.95 -25.24 12.45
N GLU A 230 27.99 -24.91 13.22
CA GLU A 230 28.17 -25.39 14.58
C GLU A 230 26.96 -25.03 15.47
N ALA A 231 26.48 -23.80 15.40
CA ALA A 231 25.29 -23.34 16.12
C ALA A 231 24.04 -24.16 15.78
N ASN A 232 23.85 -24.44 14.50
CA ASN A 232 22.72 -25.25 14.02
C ASN A 232 22.83 -26.71 14.49
N ASP A 233 24.03 -27.27 14.42
CA ASP A 233 24.29 -28.68 14.81
C ASP A 233 24.15 -28.88 16.34
N GLU A 234 24.56 -27.89 17.17
CA GLU A 234 24.48 -27.96 18.62
C GLU A 234 23.13 -27.58 19.22
N HIS A 235 22.46 -26.56 18.61
CA HIS A 235 21.27 -25.91 19.20
C HIS A 235 20.04 -25.88 18.28
N GLY A 236 20.17 -26.47 17.09
CA GLY A 236 19.11 -26.50 16.07
C GLY A 236 19.01 -25.21 15.24
N HIS A 237 18.28 -25.29 14.13
CA HIS A 237 18.14 -24.18 13.15
C HIS A 237 17.59 -22.87 13.75
N GLY A 238 16.80 -22.96 14.81
CA GLY A 238 16.29 -21.75 15.49
C GLY A 238 17.40 -20.87 16.10
N ALA A 239 18.51 -21.50 16.57
CA ALA A 239 19.67 -20.78 17.10
C ALA A 239 20.42 -20.04 15.97
N GLY A 240 20.64 -20.72 14.85
CA GLY A 240 21.25 -20.08 13.67
C GLY A 240 20.41 -18.93 13.10
N ASP A 241 19.08 -19.11 13.04
CA ASP A 241 18.16 -18.05 12.65
C ASP A 241 18.24 -16.84 13.58
N ALA A 242 18.36 -17.05 14.89
CA ALA A 242 18.55 -15.98 15.86
C ALA A 242 19.86 -15.22 15.63
N MET A 243 20.95 -15.94 15.35
CA MET A 243 22.25 -15.34 15.02
C MET A 243 22.17 -14.51 13.72
N LEU A 244 21.51 -15.02 12.67
CA LEU A 244 21.32 -14.32 11.41
C LEU A 244 20.51 -13.02 11.60
N ARG A 245 19.45 -13.04 12.43
CA ARG A 245 18.68 -11.83 12.77
C ARG A 245 19.54 -10.78 13.46
N ARG A 246 20.41 -11.21 14.38
CA ARG A 246 21.36 -10.32 15.09
C ARG A 246 22.32 -9.64 14.12
N VAL A 247 22.86 -10.37 13.14
CA VAL A 247 23.67 -9.77 12.06
C VAL A 247 22.83 -8.74 11.28
N GLY A 248 21.59 -9.09 10.94
CA GLY A 248 20.66 -8.17 10.27
C GLY A 248 20.46 -6.86 11.05
N GLU A 249 20.23 -6.94 12.35
CA GLU A 249 20.08 -5.76 13.24
C GLU A 249 21.34 -4.89 13.28
N VAL A 250 22.52 -5.51 13.37
CA VAL A 250 23.80 -4.80 13.36
C VAL A 250 24.00 -4.08 12.04
N LEU A 251 23.85 -4.77 10.92
CA LEU A 251 24.05 -4.20 9.58
C LEU A 251 23.03 -3.07 9.27
N ALA A 252 21.77 -3.24 9.68
CA ALA A 252 20.76 -2.20 9.51
C ALA A 252 21.08 -0.91 10.29
N LYS A 253 21.80 -1.00 11.41
CA LYS A 253 22.24 0.17 12.19
C LYS A 253 23.61 0.72 11.79
N ALA A 254 24.44 -0.13 11.19
CA ALA A 254 25.77 0.28 10.77
C ALA A 254 25.78 1.01 9.41
N VAL A 255 24.80 0.73 8.56
CA VAL A 255 24.78 1.15 7.16
C VAL A 255 23.58 2.07 6.91
N ASP A 256 23.87 3.36 6.70
CA ASP A 256 22.86 4.38 6.44
C ASP A 256 22.67 4.60 4.93
N ALA A 257 21.45 5.01 4.53
CA ALA A 257 21.19 5.39 3.14
C ALA A 257 22.15 6.52 2.67
N PRO A 258 22.61 6.54 1.42
CA PRO A 258 22.17 5.73 0.28
C PRO A 258 22.87 4.36 0.16
N ALA A 259 23.73 3.99 1.10
CA ALA A 259 24.32 2.66 1.15
C ALA A 259 23.27 1.60 1.47
N CYS A 260 23.53 0.35 1.09
CA CYS A 260 22.61 -0.73 1.40
C CYS A 260 23.34 -2.00 1.86
N SER A 261 22.77 -2.65 2.87
CA SER A 261 23.16 -3.97 3.34
C SER A 261 22.18 -5.02 2.83
N ALA A 262 22.70 -6.16 2.41
CA ALA A 262 21.92 -7.26 1.85
C ALA A 262 22.37 -8.61 2.38
N ARG A 263 21.42 -9.55 2.53
CA ARG A 263 21.71 -10.97 2.68
C ARG A 263 21.64 -11.64 1.31
N ILE A 264 22.74 -12.25 0.90
CA ILE A 264 22.86 -12.86 -0.42
C ILE A 264 22.37 -14.31 -0.42
N GLY A 265 22.59 -15.02 0.68
CA GLY A 265 22.13 -16.38 0.89
C GLY A 265 22.82 -17.03 2.07
N GLY A 266 22.21 -18.02 2.72
CA GLY A 266 22.83 -18.72 3.84
C GLY A 266 23.34 -17.78 4.92
N ASP A 267 24.66 -17.77 5.10
CA ASP A 267 25.46 -16.96 6.03
C ASP A 267 26.17 -15.77 5.37
N GLU A 268 25.92 -15.52 4.08
CA GLU A 268 26.58 -14.48 3.29
C GLU A 268 25.81 -13.17 3.29
N PHE A 269 26.52 -12.08 3.56
CA PHE A 269 26.00 -10.70 3.53
C PHE A 269 26.91 -9.82 2.67
N MET A 270 26.33 -8.80 2.08
CA MET A 270 27.07 -7.78 1.33
C MET A 270 26.59 -6.38 1.67
N VAL A 271 27.52 -5.42 1.59
CA VAL A 271 27.23 -3.98 1.69
C VAL A 271 27.75 -3.28 0.44
N LEU A 272 26.91 -2.42 -0.14
CA LEU A 272 27.27 -1.48 -1.20
C LEU A 272 27.34 -0.07 -0.62
N LEU A 273 28.47 0.59 -0.83
CA LEU A 273 28.75 1.93 -0.34
C LEU A 273 29.03 2.87 -1.54
N PRO A 274 28.00 3.55 -2.08
CA PRO A 274 28.17 4.53 -3.15
C PRO A 274 29.00 5.75 -2.66
N ALA A 275 29.74 6.38 -3.56
CA ALA A 275 30.59 7.55 -3.28
C ALA A 275 31.56 7.34 -2.09
N THR A 276 32.06 6.12 -1.90
CA THR A 276 32.86 5.73 -0.74
C THR A 276 34.18 5.10 -1.20
N ASP A 277 35.28 5.65 -0.71
CA ASP A 277 36.63 5.13 -0.91
C ASP A 277 37.00 4.03 0.14
N GLU A 278 38.21 3.53 0.05
CA GLU A 278 38.72 2.50 0.95
C GLU A 278 38.71 2.94 2.42
N ARG A 279 39.06 4.20 2.69
CA ARG A 279 39.05 4.75 4.05
C ARG A 279 37.63 4.80 4.61
N GLY A 280 36.69 5.24 3.81
CA GLY A 280 35.27 5.24 4.19
C GLY A 280 34.74 3.82 4.45
N ALA A 281 35.14 2.86 3.60
CA ALA A 281 34.77 1.46 3.75
C ALA A 281 35.32 0.83 5.05
N LEU A 282 36.59 1.13 5.38
CA LEU A 282 37.21 0.71 6.64
C LEU A 282 36.47 1.27 7.86
N ALA A 283 36.05 2.53 7.82
CA ALA A 283 35.26 3.14 8.89
C ALA A 283 33.90 2.44 9.09
N VAL A 284 33.24 2.03 8.00
CA VAL A 284 32.00 1.24 8.10
C VAL A 284 32.28 -0.16 8.66
N GLN A 285 33.36 -0.81 8.27
CA GLN A 285 33.77 -2.09 8.83
C GLN A 285 34.00 -2.00 10.33
N GLU A 286 34.74 -1.00 10.81
CA GLU A 286 34.97 -0.75 12.23
C GLU A 286 33.67 -0.52 12.99
N ARG A 287 32.75 0.26 12.40
CA ARG A 287 31.41 0.48 12.97
C ARG A 287 30.61 -0.82 13.10
N ILE A 288 30.65 -1.68 12.07
CA ILE A 288 29.99 -2.99 12.10
C ILE A 288 30.56 -3.85 13.23
N LEU A 289 31.89 -3.94 13.33
CA LEU A 289 32.57 -4.72 14.38
C LEU A 289 32.23 -4.23 15.79
N SER A 290 32.27 -2.91 16.00
CA SER A 290 31.91 -2.30 17.29
C SER A 290 30.46 -2.58 17.70
N LEU A 291 29.53 -2.49 16.75
CA LEU A 291 28.12 -2.80 17.01
C LEU A 291 27.89 -4.29 17.24
N LEU A 292 28.65 -5.15 16.55
CA LEU A 292 28.59 -6.59 16.73
C LEU A 292 29.08 -6.99 18.12
N GLU A 293 30.16 -6.36 18.61
CA GLU A 293 30.67 -6.58 19.96
C GLU A 293 29.63 -6.16 21.01
N LEU A 294 29.02 -4.99 20.89
CA LEU A 294 27.94 -4.54 21.77
C LEU A 294 26.74 -5.50 21.73
N ASN A 295 26.36 -5.97 20.53
CA ASN A 295 25.29 -6.95 20.37
C ASN A 295 25.63 -8.27 21.08
N ASN A 296 26.87 -8.73 20.96
CA ASN A 296 27.34 -9.94 21.66
C ASN A 296 27.35 -9.81 23.20
N GLN A 297 27.63 -8.62 23.74
CA GLN A 297 27.52 -8.35 25.17
C GLN A 297 26.08 -8.37 25.68
N PHE A 298 25.14 -7.90 24.84
CA PHE A 298 23.73 -7.84 25.20
C PHE A 298 23.05 -9.22 25.17
N TYR A 299 23.41 -10.09 24.22
CA TYR A 299 22.85 -11.44 24.08
C TYR A 299 23.75 -12.50 24.70
N PRO A 300 23.48 -12.96 25.94
CA PRO A 300 24.25 -14.04 26.55
C PRO A 300 24.00 -15.34 25.78
N GLY A 301 25.03 -15.94 25.27
CA GLY A 301 24.98 -17.18 24.48
C GLY A 301 26.11 -17.24 23.47
N GLN A 302 25.84 -17.81 22.29
CA GLN A 302 26.86 -17.94 21.27
C GLN A 302 27.19 -16.56 20.66
N ALA A 303 28.46 -16.18 20.73
CA ALA A 303 28.93 -14.95 20.10
C ALA A 303 28.83 -15.04 18.57
N VAL A 304 28.33 -14.01 17.95
CA VAL A 304 28.30 -13.88 16.49
C VAL A 304 29.60 -13.25 16.02
N GLY A 305 30.24 -13.86 15.02
CA GLY A 305 31.44 -13.37 14.36
C GLY A 305 31.21 -13.23 12.87
N LEU A 306 31.88 -12.29 12.24
CA LEU A 306 31.86 -12.07 10.78
C LEU A 306 33.28 -12.09 10.24
N SER A 307 33.52 -12.80 9.15
CA SER A 307 34.69 -12.65 8.31
C SER A 307 34.38 -11.67 7.20
N MET A 308 35.19 -10.65 6.96
CA MET A 308 34.90 -9.53 6.06
C MET A 308 36.01 -9.28 5.06
N GLY A 309 35.63 -8.96 3.83
CA GLY A 309 36.53 -8.51 2.78
C GLY A 309 36.05 -7.21 2.16
N ILE A 310 36.95 -6.30 1.88
CA ILE A 310 36.68 -4.99 1.27
C ILE A 310 37.34 -4.90 -0.09
N ALA A 311 36.64 -4.31 -1.05
CA ALA A 311 37.20 -3.85 -2.30
C ALA A 311 36.53 -2.54 -2.75
N CYS A 312 37.34 -1.64 -3.36
CA CYS A 312 36.85 -0.42 -3.97
C CYS A 312 36.91 -0.54 -5.50
N CYS A 313 35.93 0.09 -6.14
CA CYS A 313 35.78 0.18 -7.58
C CYS A 313 35.79 1.66 -7.99
N GLN A 314 36.67 2.03 -8.91
CA GLN A 314 36.73 3.37 -9.51
C GLN A 314 35.85 3.46 -10.75
N GLU A 315 35.54 4.66 -11.18
CA GLU A 315 34.86 4.88 -12.46
C GLU A 315 35.65 4.25 -13.61
N GLY A 316 34.96 3.46 -14.44
CA GLY A 316 35.58 2.76 -15.57
C GLY A 316 36.10 1.35 -15.25
N GLU A 317 36.12 0.94 -13.97
CA GLU A 317 36.42 -0.44 -13.59
C GLU A 317 35.15 -1.33 -13.60
N SER A 318 35.36 -2.65 -13.77
CA SER A 318 34.25 -3.60 -13.58
C SER A 318 33.88 -3.73 -12.09
N ILE A 319 32.63 -3.40 -11.77
CA ILE A 319 32.12 -3.53 -10.41
C ILE A 319 32.03 -5.00 -9.99
N GLU A 320 31.80 -5.92 -10.94
CA GLU A 320 31.79 -7.36 -10.71
C GLU A 320 33.19 -7.87 -10.31
N ALA A 321 34.25 -7.31 -10.92
CA ALA A 321 35.60 -7.63 -10.51
C ALA A 321 35.91 -7.14 -9.09
N ALA A 322 35.34 -6.00 -8.68
CA ALA A 322 35.45 -5.53 -7.30
C ALA A 322 34.69 -6.43 -6.31
N VAL A 323 33.47 -6.89 -6.67
CA VAL A 323 32.75 -7.90 -5.88
C VAL A 323 33.61 -9.14 -5.66
N HIS A 324 34.22 -9.65 -6.73
CA HIS A 324 35.07 -10.84 -6.62
C HIS A 324 36.32 -10.61 -5.75
N ARG A 325 36.94 -9.43 -5.81
CA ARG A 325 38.08 -9.08 -4.91
C ARG A 325 37.64 -9.03 -3.44
N ALA A 326 36.46 -8.44 -3.15
CA ALA A 326 35.92 -8.40 -1.80
C ALA A 326 35.64 -9.81 -1.27
N ASP A 327 35.05 -10.67 -2.11
CA ASP A 327 34.78 -12.06 -1.77
C ASP A 327 36.07 -12.86 -1.50
N GLN A 328 37.10 -12.72 -2.33
CA GLN A 328 38.40 -13.36 -2.08
C GLN A 328 39.05 -12.89 -0.77
N ALA A 329 38.96 -11.60 -0.45
CA ALA A 329 39.49 -11.07 0.81
C ALA A 329 38.73 -11.63 2.04
N MET A 330 37.40 -11.70 1.96
CA MET A 330 36.56 -12.30 2.98
C MET A 330 36.89 -13.78 3.19
N TYR A 331 37.05 -14.56 2.11
CA TYR A 331 37.41 -15.96 2.19
C TYR A 331 38.77 -16.19 2.83
N ALA A 332 39.77 -15.34 2.53
CA ALA A 332 41.09 -15.40 3.17
C ALA A 332 41.02 -15.12 4.68
N GLU A 333 40.17 -14.19 5.09
CA GLU A 333 39.93 -13.92 6.52
C GLU A 333 39.22 -15.09 7.20
N LYS A 334 38.20 -15.66 6.56
CA LYS A 334 37.49 -16.85 7.06
C LYS A 334 38.43 -18.03 7.25
N ALA A 335 39.35 -18.26 6.30
CA ALA A 335 40.35 -19.32 6.44
C ALA A 335 41.29 -19.11 7.64
N ARG A 336 41.74 -17.87 7.90
CA ARG A 336 42.53 -17.51 9.08
C ARG A 336 41.78 -17.77 10.38
N TYR A 337 40.54 -17.34 10.46
CA TYR A 337 39.68 -17.54 11.61
C TYR A 337 39.58 -19.04 12.02
N TYR A 338 39.39 -19.94 11.06
CA TYR A 338 39.30 -21.36 11.34
C TYR A 338 40.66 -21.97 11.68
N GLN A 339 41.74 -21.54 11.07
CA GLN A 339 43.11 -22.01 11.44
C GLN A 339 43.48 -21.62 12.86
N GLU A 340 43.19 -20.41 13.31
CA GLU A 340 43.44 -19.94 14.67
C GLU A 340 42.64 -20.76 15.70
N ARG A 341 41.38 -21.05 15.40
CA ARG A 341 40.54 -21.90 16.27
C ARG A 341 41.01 -23.36 16.34
N GLU A 342 41.55 -23.93 15.28
CA GLU A 342 42.13 -25.27 15.32
C GLU A 342 43.41 -25.30 16.15
N ILE A 343 44.23 -24.25 16.11
CA ILE A 343 45.43 -24.10 16.92
C ILE A 343 45.07 -24.00 18.41
N ASP A 344 44.05 -23.15 18.75
CA ASP A 344 43.57 -23.01 20.12
C ASP A 344 42.94 -24.30 20.68
N ARG A 345 42.24 -25.10 19.84
CA ARG A 345 41.72 -26.43 20.26
C ARG A 345 42.81 -27.44 20.52
N ARG A 346 43.97 -27.36 19.82
CA ARG A 346 45.13 -28.24 19.99
C ARG A 346 46.01 -27.82 21.17
N HIS A 347 45.98 -26.54 21.56
CA HIS A 347 46.77 -25.96 22.67
C HIS A 347 45.85 -25.12 23.54
N PRO A 348 44.95 -25.77 24.36
CA PRO A 348 44.11 -25.02 25.30
C PRO A 348 45.03 -24.26 26.25
N ARG A 349 44.89 -22.93 26.28
CA ARG A 349 45.61 -22.11 27.26
C ARG A 349 45.22 -22.57 28.67
N CYS A 350 46.24 -23.04 29.47
CA CYS A 350 46.09 -23.38 30.88
C CYS A 350 45.66 -22.17 31.70
#